data_9dd6c87bd4d5c095cc71cdf58c2390ba
#
_entry.id   9dd6c87bd4d5c095cc71cdf58c2390ba
#
_cell.length_a   1.000
_cell.length_b   1.000
_cell.length_c   1.000
_cell.angle_alpha   90.00
_cell.angle_beta   90.00
_cell.angle_gamma   90.00
#
_symmetry.space_group_name_H-M   'P 1'
#
loop_
_entity.id
_entity.type
_entity.pdbx_description
1 polymer ?
#
loop_
_entity_poly.entity_id
_entity_poly.type
_entity_poly.pdbx_seq_one_letter_code
_entity_poly.pdbx_strand_id
1 'polypeptide(L)'
;MHLLRPKSVLIVLALLSASVIFSACSSDTGSGDDGDFVLNTYTGADEIGAESISFNELVANEDRPILLNFWAGNCPPCRAEMPALEAAWREYGDKVLFIGVDVGPYVGLGTYGQGKSLVEEFGITYPTGSTGNRSVIVDWQVASMPSTFLINRDGRVHDIVIGGISSSRLTLKVRELIAANAS
;
A
#
# COMPACT_ATOMS: atom_id res chain seq x y z
N MET A 1 51.05 75.57 -25.56
CA MET A 1 52.09 74.74 -26.22
C MET A 1 52.34 73.54 -25.36
N HIS A 2 52.26 72.38 -25.87
CA HIS A 2 52.41 71.04 -25.41
C HIS A 2 51.12 70.25 -25.16
N LEU A 3 50.85 69.53 -26.20
CA LEU A 3 49.91 68.41 -26.25
C LEU A 3 50.38 67.26 -25.34
N LEU A 4 49.49 66.82 -24.48
CA LEU A 4 49.62 65.47 -23.87
C LEU A 4 48.41 64.60 -24.27
N ARG A 5 48.74 63.58 -25.05
CA ARG A 5 47.84 62.54 -25.49
C ARG A 5 47.33 61.73 -24.26
N PRO A 6 46.05 61.47 -24.12
CA PRO A 6 45.60 60.47 -23.18
C PRO A 6 45.80 59.08 -23.79
N LYS A 7 46.56 58.29 -23.07
CA LYS A 7 46.73 56.85 -23.34
C LYS A 7 45.39 56.13 -23.15
N SER A 8 44.97 55.47 -24.22
CA SER A 8 43.83 54.56 -24.22
C SER A 8 44.05 53.47 -23.20
N VAL A 9 43.32 53.52 -22.11
CA VAL A 9 43.19 52.39 -21.19
C VAL A 9 42.09 51.50 -21.72
N LEU A 10 42.50 50.43 -22.37
CA LEU A 10 41.61 49.31 -22.72
C LEU A 10 41.18 48.65 -21.44
N ILE A 11 39.98 48.97 -21.00
CA ILE A 11 39.31 48.18 -19.96
C ILE A 11 38.76 46.94 -20.61
N VAL A 12 39.51 45.85 -20.44
CA VAL A 12 39.01 44.48 -20.76
C VAL A 12 37.96 44.19 -19.70
N LEU A 13 36.70 44.38 -20.07
CA LEU A 13 35.57 43.90 -19.28
C LEU A 13 35.54 42.38 -19.43
N ALA A 14 36.16 41.67 -18.49
CA ALA A 14 36.00 40.26 -18.32
C ALA A 14 34.56 40.00 -17.84
N LEU A 15 33.70 39.66 -18.77
CA LEU A 15 32.37 39.11 -18.48
C LEU A 15 32.56 37.75 -17.82
N LEU A 16 32.64 37.75 -16.49
CA LEU A 16 32.41 36.53 -15.71
C LEU A 16 30.91 36.20 -15.84
N SER A 17 30.59 35.36 -16.81
CA SER A 17 29.34 34.67 -16.85
C SER A 17 29.30 33.68 -15.67
N ALA A 18 28.77 34.16 -14.54
CA ALA A 18 28.39 33.29 -13.45
C ALA A 18 27.24 32.41 -13.94
N SER A 19 27.62 31.22 -14.44
CA SER A 19 26.67 30.14 -14.65
C SER A 19 26.12 29.75 -13.27
N VAL A 20 25.00 30.36 -12.89
CA VAL A 20 24.18 29.92 -11.80
C VAL A 20 23.64 28.54 -12.24
N ILE A 21 24.35 27.48 -11.84
CA ILE A 21 23.82 26.15 -11.85
C ILE A 21 22.67 26.20 -10.84
N PHE A 22 21.45 26.44 -11.33
CA PHE A 22 20.25 26.05 -10.61
C PHE A 22 20.34 24.54 -10.49
N SER A 23 20.98 24.07 -9.41
CA SER A 23 20.63 22.78 -8.84
C SER A 23 19.15 22.88 -8.55
N ALA A 24 18.33 22.43 -9.50
CA ALA A 24 17.00 21.99 -9.19
C ALA A 24 17.21 20.90 -8.13
N CYS A 25 17.19 21.28 -6.86
CA CYS A 25 16.68 20.38 -5.87
C CYS A 25 15.28 20.03 -6.39
N SER A 26 15.16 18.93 -7.09
CA SER A 26 13.96 18.14 -7.00
C SER A 26 13.76 17.99 -5.49
N SER A 27 12.93 18.83 -4.93
CA SER A 27 12.21 18.48 -3.76
C SER A 27 11.51 17.19 -4.19
N ASP A 28 12.13 16.04 -3.92
CA ASP A 28 11.38 14.92 -3.47
C ASP A 28 10.54 15.51 -2.33
N THR A 29 9.41 16.07 -2.70
CA THR A 29 8.26 16.10 -1.84
C THR A 29 8.10 14.66 -1.54
N GLY A 30 8.69 14.26 -0.41
CA GLY A 30 8.57 12.94 0.11
C GLY A 30 7.12 12.57 -0.08
N SER A 31 6.87 11.59 -0.91
CA SER A 31 5.81 10.67 -0.66
C SER A 31 6.02 10.33 0.81
N GLY A 32 5.37 11.10 1.69
CA GLY A 32 5.20 10.69 3.05
C GLY A 32 4.78 9.25 2.89
N ASP A 33 5.31 8.42 3.72
CA ASP A 33 5.03 7.00 3.82
C ASP A 33 3.54 6.83 4.23
N ASP A 34 2.66 7.36 3.37
CA ASP A 34 1.22 7.50 3.60
C ASP A 34 0.58 6.12 3.49
N GLY A 35 0.89 5.31 4.50
CA GLY A 35 0.32 3.98 4.66
C GLY A 35 1.02 2.87 3.87
N ASP A 36 2.19 3.11 3.25
CA ASP A 36 2.94 2.03 2.62
C ASP A 36 3.50 1.04 3.65
N PHE A 37 3.49 -0.22 3.27
CA PHE A 37 4.07 -1.30 4.07
C PHE A 37 4.55 -2.42 3.16
N VAL A 38 5.52 -3.18 3.63
CA VAL A 38 5.97 -4.39 2.94
C VAL A 38 5.13 -5.57 3.42
N LEU A 39 4.46 -6.24 2.50
CA LEU A 39 3.80 -7.53 2.72
C LEU A 39 4.83 -8.65 2.54
N ASN A 40 5.06 -9.44 3.58
CA ASN A 40 5.84 -10.69 3.54
C ASN A 40 4.85 -11.85 3.55
N THR A 41 4.69 -12.53 2.43
CA THR A 41 3.61 -13.50 2.23
C THR A 41 3.77 -14.77 3.06
N TYR A 42 2.67 -15.26 3.57
CA TYR A 42 2.52 -16.63 4.08
C TYR A 42 2.05 -17.57 2.96
N THR A 43 1.21 -17.04 2.06
CA THR A 43 0.65 -17.73 0.88
C THR A 43 0.29 -16.74 -0.21
N GLY A 44 0.07 -17.22 -1.43
CA GLY A 44 -0.35 -16.39 -2.57
C GLY A 44 0.75 -15.55 -3.21
N ALA A 45 2.04 -15.86 -2.96
CA ALA A 45 3.16 -15.17 -3.58
C ALA A 45 3.13 -15.22 -5.11
N ASP A 46 2.70 -16.34 -5.70
CA ASP A 46 2.60 -16.52 -7.16
C ASP A 46 1.55 -15.58 -7.77
N GLU A 47 0.50 -15.24 -7.04
CA GLU A 47 -0.56 -14.34 -7.49
C GLU A 47 -0.08 -12.91 -7.66
N ILE A 48 0.81 -12.45 -6.79
CA ILE A 48 1.37 -11.09 -6.79
C ILE A 48 2.81 -11.04 -7.32
N GLY A 49 3.35 -12.17 -7.75
CA GLY A 49 4.67 -12.29 -8.36
C GLY A 49 5.85 -12.08 -7.39
N ALA A 50 5.62 -12.07 -6.06
CA ALA A 50 6.67 -11.81 -5.08
C ALA A 50 6.37 -12.42 -3.70
N GLU A 51 7.42 -12.89 -3.00
CA GLU A 51 7.31 -13.28 -1.58
C GLU A 51 7.29 -12.07 -0.63
N SER A 52 7.80 -10.93 -1.11
CA SER A 52 7.86 -9.68 -0.35
C SER A 52 7.69 -8.51 -1.32
N ILE A 53 6.69 -7.65 -1.09
CA ILE A 53 6.37 -6.53 -1.97
C ILE A 53 5.87 -5.33 -1.15
N SER A 54 6.22 -4.11 -1.56
CA SER A 54 5.59 -2.89 -1.05
C SER A 54 4.13 -2.84 -1.51
N PHE A 55 3.23 -2.41 -0.64
CA PHE A 55 1.82 -2.27 -0.97
C PHE A 55 1.60 -1.22 -2.06
N ASN A 56 2.36 -0.12 -2.04
CA ASN A 56 2.30 0.89 -3.08
C ASN A 56 2.79 0.35 -4.44
N GLU A 57 3.84 -0.47 -4.46
CA GLU A 57 4.29 -1.15 -5.67
C GLU A 57 3.24 -2.13 -6.19
N LEU A 58 2.60 -2.88 -5.28
CA LEU A 58 1.50 -3.78 -5.64
C LEU A 58 0.34 -3.01 -6.29
N VAL A 59 -0.13 -1.92 -5.66
CA VAL A 59 -1.22 -1.09 -6.19
C VAL A 59 -0.85 -0.49 -7.55
N ALA A 60 0.39 -0.06 -7.74
CA ALA A 60 0.85 0.56 -8.99
C ALA A 60 0.90 -0.43 -10.17
N ASN A 61 1.04 -1.72 -9.90
CA ASN A 61 1.17 -2.78 -10.92
C ASN A 61 -0.08 -3.67 -11.03
N GLU A 62 -1.12 -3.42 -10.23
CA GLU A 62 -2.35 -4.21 -10.21
C GLU A 62 -3.49 -3.50 -10.94
N ASP A 63 -4.08 -4.19 -11.90
CA ASP A 63 -5.20 -3.67 -12.68
C ASP A 63 -6.58 -3.89 -12.02
N ARG A 64 -6.66 -4.77 -11.04
CA ARG A 64 -7.89 -5.04 -10.28
C ARG A 64 -8.04 -4.07 -9.11
N PRO A 65 -9.23 -3.71 -8.69
CA PRO A 65 -9.44 -3.11 -7.37
C PRO A 65 -9.06 -4.12 -6.27
N ILE A 66 -8.74 -3.62 -5.07
CA ILE A 66 -8.18 -4.42 -3.99
C ILE A 66 -9.12 -4.47 -2.79
N LEU A 67 -9.30 -5.66 -2.20
CA LEU A 67 -9.84 -5.86 -0.87
C LEU A 67 -8.66 -6.11 0.08
N LEU A 68 -8.35 -5.14 0.93
CA LEU A 68 -7.29 -5.21 1.91
C LEU A 68 -7.89 -5.47 3.29
N ASN A 69 -7.56 -6.61 3.90
CA ASN A 69 -8.08 -7.03 5.21
C ASN A 69 -6.95 -7.09 6.24
N PHE A 70 -7.05 -6.27 7.30
CA PHE A 70 -6.18 -6.37 8.47
C PHE A 70 -6.79 -7.32 9.48
N TRP A 71 -6.02 -8.32 9.89
CA TRP A 71 -6.46 -9.40 10.77
C TRP A 71 -5.39 -9.83 11.79
N ALA A 72 -5.73 -10.75 12.68
CA ALA A 72 -4.81 -11.28 13.70
C ALA A 72 -5.11 -12.73 14.05
N GLY A 73 -4.09 -13.52 14.33
CA GLY A 73 -4.18 -14.96 14.57
C GLY A 73 -5.10 -15.36 15.72
N ASN A 74 -5.13 -14.58 16.82
CA ASN A 74 -5.95 -14.83 18.01
C ASN A 74 -7.19 -13.92 18.09
N CYS A 75 -7.69 -13.44 16.94
CA CYS A 75 -8.86 -12.59 16.85
C CYS A 75 -10.10 -13.44 16.48
N PRO A 76 -11.05 -13.67 17.38
CA PRO A 76 -12.18 -14.53 17.09
C PRO A 76 -13.06 -14.07 15.92
N PRO A 77 -13.41 -12.79 15.75
CA PRO A 77 -14.15 -12.35 14.57
C PRO A 77 -13.35 -12.46 13.27
N CYS A 78 -12.00 -12.28 13.30
CA CYS A 78 -11.15 -12.51 12.13
C CYS A 78 -11.21 -13.99 11.68
N ARG A 79 -11.08 -14.91 12.62
CA ARG A 79 -11.21 -16.35 12.35
C ARG A 79 -12.58 -16.69 11.75
N ALA A 80 -13.64 -16.06 12.24
CA ALA A 80 -15.01 -16.34 11.78
C ALA A 80 -15.27 -15.88 10.34
N GLU A 81 -14.60 -14.84 9.86
CA GLU A 81 -14.78 -14.32 8.48
C GLU A 81 -13.87 -14.98 7.43
N MET A 82 -12.73 -15.59 7.83
CA MET A 82 -11.76 -16.16 6.90
C MET A 82 -12.35 -17.15 5.87
N PRO A 83 -13.25 -18.08 6.24
CA PRO A 83 -13.87 -18.96 5.24
C PRO A 83 -14.71 -18.19 4.20
N ALA A 84 -15.33 -17.09 4.59
CA ALA A 84 -16.09 -16.25 3.67
C ALA A 84 -15.18 -15.46 2.74
N LEU A 85 -14.04 -14.96 3.24
CA LEU A 85 -13.02 -14.29 2.44
C LEU A 85 -12.43 -15.26 1.40
N GLU A 86 -12.07 -16.46 1.80
CA GLU A 86 -11.56 -17.49 0.88
C GLU A 86 -12.58 -17.87 -0.19
N ALA A 87 -13.85 -18.06 0.19
CA ALA A 87 -14.92 -18.36 -0.77
C ALA A 87 -15.13 -17.22 -1.76
N ALA A 88 -15.10 -15.98 -1.29
CA ALA A 88 -15.21 -14.80 -2.14
C ALA A 88 -13.99 -14.60 -3.05
N TRP A 89 -12.79 -14.91 -2.56
CA TRP A 89 -11.59 -14.94 -3.38
C TRP A 89 -11.71 -15.91 -4.54
N ARG A 90 -12.16 -17.14 -4.29
CA ARG A 90 -12.35 -18.15 -5.33
C ARG A 90 -13.40 -17.77 -6.36
N GLU A 91 -14.39 -16.95 -5.97
CA GLU A 91 -15.46 -16.51 -6.88
C GLU A 91 -15.08 -15.22 -7.66
N TYR A 92 -14.35 -14.31 -7.05
CA TYR A 92 -14.11 -12.95 -7.57
C TYR A 92 -12.64 -12.57 -7.76
N GLY A 93 -11.70 -13.47 -7.50
CA GLY A 93 -10.28 -13.19 -7.57
C GLY A 93 -9.77 -12.73 -8.94
N ASP A 94 -10.47 -13.10 -10.01
CA ASP A 94 -10.21 -12.60 -11.36
C ASP A 94 -10.60 -11.11 -11.56
N LYS A 95 -11.37 -10.53 -10.65
CA LYS A 95 -11.92 -9.15 -10.71
C LYS A 95 -11.49 -8.26 -9.56
N VAL A 96 -11.14 -8.83 -8.43
CA VAL A 96 -10.70 -8.13 -7.20
C VAL A 96 -9.55 -8.89 -6.60
N LEU A 97 -8.42 -8.22 -6.38
CA LEU A 97 -7.32 -8.79 -5.62
C LEU A 97 -7.64 -8.74 -4.13
N PHE A 98 -7.49 -9.87 -3.44
CA PHE A 98 -7.64 -9.95 -1.99
C PHE A 98 -6.26 -9.96 -1.35
N ILE A 99 -6.05 -9.11 -0.35
CA ILE A 99 -4.81 -9.04 0.42
C ILE A 99 -5.13 -9.12 1.91
N GLY A 100 -4.51 -10.07 2.61
CA GLY A 100 -4.61 -10.20 4.05
C GLY A 100 -3.32 -9.78 4.75
N VAL A 101 -3.41 -8.95 5.79
CA VAL A 101 -2.24 -8.48 6.56
C VAL A 101 -2.40 -8.85 8.02
N ASP A 102 -1.55 -9.78 8.48
CA ASP A 102 -1.47 -10.15 9.91
C ASP A 102 -0.75 -9.06 10.70
N VAL A 103 -1.51 -8.37 11.52
CA VAL A 103 -1.03 -7.34 12.45
C VAL A 103 -1.14 -7.77 13.91
N GLY A 104 -1.42 -9.04 14.16
CA GLY A 104 -1.61 -9.62 15.51
C GLY A 104 -0.54 -9.23 16.53
N PRO A 105 0.76 -9.29 16.20
CA PRO A 105 1.83 -8.87 17.11
C PRO A 105 1.76 -7.41 17.55
N TYR A 106 1.18 -6.53 16.74
CA TYR A 106 1.10 -5.10 17.03
C TYR A 106 -0.12 -4.71 17.87
N VAL A 107 -1.16 -5.53 17.83
CA VAL A 107 -2.42 -5.30 18.56
C VAL A 107 -2.62 -6.26 19.74
N GLY A 108 -1.61 -7.08 20.06
CA GLY A 108 -1.67 -8.03 21.18
C GLY A 108 -2.61 -9.23 20.94
N LEU A 109 -2.90 -9.56 19.68
CA LEU A 109 -3.82 -10.63 19.29
C LEU A 109 -3.11 -11.77 18.56
N GLY A 110 -1.92 -12.14 19.01
CA GLY A 110 -1.19 -13.29 18.52
C GLY A 110 0.22 -12.97 18.04
N THR A 111 0.90 -14.02 17.57
CA THR A 111 2.23 -13.96 16.95
C THR A 111 2.13 -14.27 15.47
N TYR A 112 3.15 -13.96 14.69
CA TYR A 112 3.23 -14.34 13.26
C TYR A 112 3.12 -15.86 13.05
N GLY A 113 3.68 -16.65 13.96
CA GLY A 113 3.54 -18.11 13.90
C GLY A 113 2.09 -18.56 14.06
N GLN A 114 1.32 -17.94 14.96
CA GLN A 114 -0.12 -18.21 15.11
C GLN A 114 -0.92 -17.73 13.90
N GLY A 115 -0.55 -16.58 13.32
CA GLY A 115 -1.15 -16.10 12.08
C GLY A 115 -0.93 -17.07 10.93
N LYS A 116 0.31 -17.52 10.71
CA LYS A 116 0.65 -18.51 9.69
C LYS A 116 -0.10 -19.82 9.88
N SER A 117 -0.17 -20.34 11.11
CA SER A 117 -0.93 -21.56 11.41
C SER A 117 -2.42 -21.40 11.11
N LEU A 118 -2.98 -20.22 11.31
CA LEU A 118 -4.37 -19.93 10.99
C LEU A 118 -4.64 -19.96 9.48
N VAL A 119 -3.74 -19.40 8.68
CA VAL A 119 -3.79 -19.44 7.21
C VAL A 119 -3.79 -20.89 6.71
N GLU A 120 -2.93 -21.72 7.28
CA GLU A 120 -2.85 -23.16 6.97
C GLU A 120 -4.12 -23.90 7.41
N GLU A 121 -4.64 -23.63 8.62
CA GLU A 121 -5.85 -24.25 9.18
C GLU A 121 -7.07 -24.02 8.29
N PHE A 122 -7.25 -22.81 7.76
CA PHE A 122 -8.38 -22.45 6.91
C PHE A 122 -8.14 -22.69 5.41
N GLY A 123 -6.94 -23.12 5.02
CA GLY A 123 -6.58 -23.34 3.61
C GLY A 123 -6.74 -22.08 2.77
N ILE A 124 -6.31 -20.94 3.32
CA ILE A 124 -6.36 -19.64 2.64
C ILE A 124 -5.39 -19.67 1.45
N THR A 125 -5.87 -19.23 0.29
CA THR A 125 -5.11 -19.20 -0.96
C THR A 125 -4.87 -17.80 -1.53
N TYR A 126 -5.65 -16.79 -1.12
CA TYR A 126 -5.38 -15.41 -1.51
C TYR A 126 -4.11 -14.88 -0.85
N PRO A 127 -3.41 -13.94 -1.51
CA PRO A 127 -2.21 -13.30 -0.95
C PRO A 127 -2.44 -12.79 0.47
N THR A 128 -1.77 -13.39 1.41
CA THR A 128 -1.83 -12.98 2.82
C THR A 128 -0.49 -13.22 3.49
N GLY A 129 -0.16 -12.37 4.46
CA GLY A 129 1.13 -12.39 5.11
C GLY A 129 1.24 -11.43 6.28
N SER A 130 2.46 -11.12 6.65
CA SER A 130 2.79 -10.18 7.73
C SER A 130 3.44 -8.91 7.19
N THR A 131 3.48 -7.89 8.03
CA THR A 131 4.31 -6.71 7.79
C THR A 131 5.27 -6.47 8.95
N GLY A 132 6.47 -5.96 8.66
CA GLY A 132 7.43 -5.47 9.66
C GLY A 132 7.12 -4.06 10.16
N ASN A 133 6.17 -3.38 9.54
CA ASN A 133 5.84 -1.99 9.81
C ASN A 133 4.68 -1.87 10.80
N ARG A 134 4.99 -1.48 12.06
CA ARG A 134 3.96 -1.24 13.08
C ARG A 134 3.11 0.00 12.81
N SER A 135 3.65 0.99 12.09
CA SER A 135 2.94 2.25 11.82
C SER A 135 1.68 2.01 10.99
N VAL A 136 1.58 0.90 10.26
CA VAL A 136 0.41 0.48 9.48
C VAL A 136 -0.91 0.61 10.26
N ILE A 137 -0.89 0.36 11.57
CA ILE A 137 -2.08 0.50 12.42
C ILE A 137 -2.57 1.95 12.49
N VAL A 138 -1.63 2.90 12.58
CA VAL A 138 -1.92 4.33 12.67
C VAL A 138 -2.21 4.89 11.28
N ASP A 139 -1.38 4.56 10.30
CA ASP A 139 -1.45 5.07 8.94
C ASP A 139 -2.76 4.67 8.25
N TRP A 140 -3.20 3.44 8.45
CA TRP A 140 -4.49 2.92 7.96
C TRP A 140 -5.65 3.14 8.95
N GLN A 141 -5.41 3.80 10.08
CA GLN A 141 -6.43 4.05 11.10
C GLN A 141 -7.20 2.78 11.53
N VAL A 142 -6.47 1.68 11.72
CA VAL A 142 -7.05 0.38 12.09
C VAL A 142 -7.58 0.44 13.51
N ALA A 143 -8.83 0.85 13.67
CA ALA A 143 -9.45 1.08 14.97
C ALA A 143 -9.95 -0.19 15.66
N SER A 144 -10.15 -1.27 14.93
CA SER A 144 -10.65 -2.55 15.43
C SER A 144 -10.20 -3.70 14.54
N MET A 145 -10.25 -4.92 15.06
CA MET A 145 -9.93 -6.12 14.31
C MET A 145 -11.19 -6.98 14.13
N PRO A 146 -11.42 -7.48 12.89
CA PRO A 146 -10.73 -7.12 11.65
C PRO A 146 -11.14 -5.74 11.13
N SER A 147 -10.37 -5.20 10.17
CA SER A 147 -10.74 -4.03 9.37
C SER A 147 -10.50 -4.32 7.90
N THR A 148 -11.51 -4.11 7.07
CA THR A 148 -11.45 -4.37 5.63
C THR A 148 -11.62 -3.08 4.86
N PHE A 149 -10.65 -2.78 4.01
CA PHE A 149 -10.62 -1.63 3.11
C PHE A 149 -10.90 -2.10 1.68
N LEU A 150 -11.85 -1.47 1.04
CA LEU A 150 -12.16 -1.66 -0.37
C LEU A 150 -11.49 -0.53 -1.14
N ILE A 151 -10.58 -0.85 -2.05
CA ILE A 151 -9.69 0.11 -2.71
C ILE A 151 -9.92 0.03 -4.20
N ASN A 152 -10.19 1.19 -4.82
CA ASN A 152 -10.33 1.30 -6.27
C ASN A 152 -8.98 1.07 -6.98
N ARG A 153 -9.01 0.83 -8.30
CA ARG A 153 -7.82 0.71 -9.16
C ARG A 153 -6.86 1.90 -9.09
N ASP A 154 -7.38 3.09 -8.78
CA ASP A 154 -6.58 4.31 -8.61
C ASP A 154 -5.93 4.44 -7.23
N GLY A 155 -6.00 3.39 -6.39
CA GLY A 155 -5.45 3.34 -5.04
C GLY A 155 -6.29 4.07 -3.98
N ARG A 156 -7.41 4.69 -4.34
CA ARG A 156 -8.26 5.39 -3.37
C ARG A 156 -9.17 4.42 -2.64
N VAL A 157 -9.29 4.62 -1.33
CA VAL A 157 -10.25 3.88 -0.52
C VAL A 157 -11.69 4.20 -0.97
N HIS A 158 -12.42 3.18 -1.40
CA HIS A 158 -13.82 3.23 -1.80
C HIS A 158 -14.76 3.11 -0.61
N ASP A 159 -14.48 2.15 0.29
CA ASP A 159 -15.29 1.89 1.47
C ASP A 159 -14.46 1.17 2.56
N ILE A 160 -14.92 1.24 3.80
CA ILE A 160 -14.27 0.61 4.95
C ILE A 160 -15.31 -0.16 5.75
N VAL A 161 -14.98 -1.41 6.09
CA VAL A 161 -15.78 -2.22 7.02
C VAL A 161 -14.98 -2.45 8.29
N ILE A 162 -15.48 -1.96 9.39
CA ILE A 162 -14.90 -2.15 10.73
C ILE A 162 -15.58 -3.31 11.44
N GLY A 163 -14.78 -4.25 11.97
CA GLY A 163 -15.26 -5.48 12.58
C GLY A 163 -15.57 -6.58 11.57
N GLY A 164 -15.94 -7.77 12.06
CA GLY A 164 -16.19 -8.94 11.23
C GLY A 164 -17.29 -8.74 10.19
N ILE A 165 -17.09 -9.32 9.02
CA ILE A 165 -18.02 -9.23 7.90
C ILE A 165 -18.69 -10.59 7.63
N SER A 166 -20.01 -10.59 7.47
CA SER A 166 -20.74 -11.79 7.06
C SER A 166 -20.55 -12.07 5.56
N SER A 167 -20.68 -13.33 5.14
CA SER A 167 -20.55 -13.73 3.73
C SER A 167 -21.45 -12.93 2.80
N SER A 168 -22.72 -12.69 3.17
CA SER A 168 -23.66 -11.91 2.33
C SER A 168 -23.25 -10.45 2.21
N ARG A 169 -22.78 -9.82 3.29
CA ARG A 169 -22.28 -8.44 3.27
C ARG A 169 -20.97 -8.33 2.47
N LEU A 170 -20.07 -9.31 2.63
CA LEU A 170 -18.83 -9.38 1.86
C LEU A 170 -19.12 -9.46 0.35
N THR A 171 -19.99 -10.38 -0.08
CA THR A 171 -20.39 -10.50 -1.48
C THR A 171 -20.97 -9.19 -2.03
N LEU A 172 -21.83 -8.52 -1.25
CA LEU A 172 -22.38 -7.23 -1.65
C LEU A 172 -21.27 -6.19 -1.86
N LYS A 173 -20.35 -6.06 -0.90
CA LYS A 173 -19.25 -5.10 -0.95
C LYS A 173 -18.28 -5.37 -2.10
N VAL A 174 -17.96 -6.63 -2.37
CA VAL A 174 -17.13 -7.02 -3.52
C VAL A 174 -17.80 -6.64 -4.84
N ARG A 175 -19.10 -6.89 -4.98
CA ARG A 175 -19.86 -6.49 -6.18
C ARG A 175 -19.98 -4.98 -6.36
N GLU A 176 -20.16 -4.22 -5.27
CA GLU A 176 -20.14 -2.77 -5.30
C GLU A 176 -18.78 -2.26 -5.79
N LEU A 177 -17.69 -2.82 -5.28
CA LEU A 177 -16.33 -2.46 -5.69
C LEU A 177 -16.07 -2.78 -7.18
N ILE A 178 -16.50 -3.95 -7.66
CA ILE A 178 -16.40 -4.33 -9.07
C ILE A 178 -17.19 -3.32 -9.95
N ALA A 179 -18.43 -3.01 -9.57
CA ALA A 179 -19.27 -2.09 -10.31
C ALA A 179 -18.68 -0.67 -10.39
N ALA A 180 -18.08 -0.19 -9.30
CA ALA A 180 -17.42 1.12 -9.24
C ALA A 180 -16.18 1.21 -10.16
N ASN A 181 -15.60 0.06 -10.54
CA ASN A 181 -14.38 -0.04 -11.37
C ASN A 181 -14.62 -0.66 -12.75
N ALA A 182 -15.87 -0.74 -13.20
CA ALA A 182 -16.26 -1.41 -14.46
C ALA A 182 -16.09 -0.55 -15.72
N SER A 183 -15.45 0.61 -15.64
CA SER A 183 -15.26 1.55 -16.77
C SER A 183 -13.89 1.42 -17.43
#